data_c73e94d2b4f9de0a0fb40f159d6ddc9f
#
_entry.id   c73e94d2b4f9de0a0fb40f159d6ddc9f
#
_cell.length_a   1.000
_cell.length_b   1.000
_cell.length_c   1.000
_cell.angle_alpha   90.00
_cell.angle_beta   90.00
_cell.angle_gamma   90.00
#
_symmetry.space_group_name_H-M   'P 1'
#
loop_
_entity.id
_entity.type
_entity.pdbx_description
1 polymer ?
#
loop_
_entity_poly.entity_id
_entity_poly.type
_entity_poly.pdbx_seq_one_letter_code
_entity_poly.pdbx_strand_id
1 'polypeptide(L)'
;LLLLLNNDIFYEFIKAEDFLKGEYERITLKDVQVNVNYLLIISTSAGLWGYNIGDTVKFTSTRPYRIIVSGRIKHFLSAFGEHVIAEEVENSMKIATKDHGVTIREFTVAPNINPKEGLPCHEWYVEFETQPKDINAFSKTLETEMLNQNIYYKDLIHGAIIKPLEVISVKKGGFNDLSLIHISEPTRRRGI
;
A
#
# COMPACT_ATOMS: atom_id res chain seq x y z
N LEU A 1 13.35 -12.71 4.94
CA LEU A 1 13.89 -12.74 6.30
C LEU A 1 13.53 -14.03 7.01
N LEU A 2 14.40 -14.52 7.89
CA LEU A 2 14.09 -15.63 8.81
C LEU A 2 13.39 -15.06 10.03
N LEU A 3 12.26 -15.64 10.43
CA LEU A 3 11.56 -15.25 11.64
C LEU A 3 12.21 -15.95 12.85
N LEU A 4 12.72 -15.17 13.80
CA LEU A 4 13.32 -15.68 15.03
C LEU A 4 12.23 -15.94 16.07
N LEU A 5 12.16 -17.17 16.62
CA LEU A 5 11.08 -17.60 17.52
C LEU A 5 11.48 -17.65 19.00
N ASN A 6 12.76 -17.50 19.31
CA ASN A 6 13.33 -17.66 20.65
C ASN A 6 13.99 -16.37 21.18
N ASN A 7 13.35 -15.23 20.92
CA ASN A 7 13.85 -13.91 21.29
C ASN A 7 12.88 -13.12 22.17
N ASP A 8 12.08 -13.82 22.99
CA ASP A 8 11.10 -13.24 23.91
C ASP A 8 10.02 -12.37 23.23
N ILE A 9 9.74 -12.68 21.95
CA ILE A 9 8.64 -12.05 21.20
C ILE A 9 7.62 -13.13 20.87
N PHE A 10 6.38 -12.88 21.25
CA PHE A 10 5.23 -13.66 20.83
C PHE A 10 4.59 -12.98 19.61
N TYR A 11 4.41 -13.76 18.53
CA TYR A 11 3.90 -13.29 17.27
C TYR A 11 2.46 -13.76 17.07
N GLU A 12 1.58 -12.81 16.75
CA GLU A 12 0.21 -13.04 16.29
C GLU A 12 0.03 -12.39 14.92
N PHE A 13 -0.92 -12.90 14.16
CA PHE A 13 -1.16 -12.47 12.81
C PHE A 13 -2.65 -12.27 12.59
N ILE A 14 -3.01 -11.25 11.81
CA ILE A 14 -4.37 -10.99 11.33
C ILE A 14 -4.27 -10.94 9.81
N LYS A 15 -5.14 -11.65 9.09
CA LYS A 15 -5.18 -11.47 7.65
C LYS A 15 -5.46 -10.02 7.32
N ALA A 16 -4.64 -9.41 6.45
CA ALA A 16 -4.76 -7.98 6.14
C ALA A 16 -6.14 -7.65 5.57
N GLU A 17 -6.68 -8.53 4.75
CA GLU A 17 -8.01 -8.42 4.17
C GLU A 17 -9.13 -8.38 5.22
N ASP A 18 -9.06 -9.25 6.22
CA ASP A 18 -10.07 -9.33 7.29
C ASP A 18 -9.97 -8.13 8.23
N PHE A 19 -8.75 -7.66 8.52
CA PHE A 19 -8.52 -6.46 9.32
C PHE A 19 -9.20 -5.23 8.73
N LEU A 20 -9.14 -5.06 7.40
CA LEU A 20 -9.76 -3.93 6.71
C LEU A 20 -11.29 -3.98 6.74
N LYS A 21 -11.87 -5.17 6.84
CA LYS A 21 -13.33 -5.36 7.01
C LYS A 21 -13.82 -5.08 8.44
N GLY A 22 -12.91 -4.96 9.41
CA GLY A 22 -13.23 -4.76 10.82
C GLY A 22 -13.66 -6.02 11.58
N GLU A 23 -13.73 -7.16 10.90
CA GLU A 23 -14.05 -8.48 11.47
C GLU A 23 -12.83 -9.38 11.34
N TYR A 24 -12.01 -9.47 12.39
CA TYR A 24 -10.77 -10.23 12.30
C TYR A 24 -10.49 -11.06 13.56
N GLU A 25 -9.89 -12.21 13.34
CA GLU A 25 -9.37 -13.09 14.38
C GLU A 25 -7.83 -13.04 14.38
N ARG A 26 -7.23 -13.07 15.56
CA ARG A 26 -5.78 -13.25 15.72
C ARG A 26 -5.43 -14.71 15.63
N ILE A 27 -4.54 -15.06 14.75
CA ILE A 27 -4.02 -16.41 14.57
C ILE A 27 -2.55 -16.48 14.98
N THR A 28 -2.08 -17.69 15.26
CA THR A 28 -0.69 -17.95 15.61
C THR A 28 0.10 -18.48 14.43
N LEU A 29 1.42 -18.66 14.60
CA LEU A 29 2.30 -19.21 13.55
C LEU A 29 1.86 -20.55 12.99
N LYS A 30 1.17 -21.40 13.76
CA LYS A 30 0.69 -22.71 13.27
C LYS A 30 -0.37 -22.60 12.18
N ASP A 31 -1.09 -21.48 12.13
CA ASP A 31 -2.27 -21.28 11.27
C ASP A 31 -1.97 -20.41 10.05
N VAL A 32 -0.73 -19.87 9.95
CA VAL A 32 -0.35 -19.02 8.82
C VAL A 32 -0.14 -19.80 7.54
N GLN A 33 -0.44 -19.18 6.42
CA GLN A 33 -0.31 -19.74 5.08
C GLN A 33 0.71 -18.97 4.26
N VAL A 34 1.38 -19.67 3.35
CA VAL A 34 2.33 -19.06 2.41
C VAL A 34 1.58 -18.17 1.41
N ASN A 35 2.18 -17.05 1.04
CA ASN A 35 1.66 -16.06 0.09
C ASN A 35 0.38 -15.31 0.52
N VAL A 36 -0.04 -15.41 1.77
CA VAL A 36 -1.11 -14.60 2.35
C VAL A 36 -0.50 -13.40 3.08
N ASN A 37 -1.09 -12.22 2.91
CA ASN A 37 -0.69 -11.01 3.62
C ASN A 37 -1.29 -10.99 5.03
N TYR A 38 -0.45 -10.77 6.02
CA TYR A 38 -0.83 -10.67 7.42
C TYR A 38 -0.35 -9.36 8.03
N LEU A 39 -1.19 -8.74 8.83
CA LEU A 39 -0.79 -7.71 9.78
C LEU A 39 -0.02 -8.37 10.93
N LEU A 40 1.13 -7.82 11.28
CA LEU A 40 1.99 -8.34 12.33
C LEU A 40 1.68 -7.69 13.68
N ILE A 41 1.31 -8.52 14.65
CA ILE A 41 1.07 -8.15 16.04
C ILE A 41 2.16 -8.78 16.90
N ILE A 42 2.72 -8.03 17.82
CA ILE A 42 3.76 -8.52 18.71
C ILE A 42 3.41 -8.29 20.18
N SER A 43 3.81 -9.25 21.01
CA SER A 43 3.90 -9.10 22.47
C SER A 43 5.32 -9.42 22.90
N THR A 44 5.89 -8.61 23.80
CA THR A 44 7.28 -8.74 24.23
C THR A 44 7.38 -8.76 25.76
N SER A 45 8.43 -9.39 26.29
CA SER A 45 8.77 -9.33 27.71
C SER A 45 9.12 -7.92 28.20
N ALA A 46 9.45 -7.00 27.29
CA ALA A 46 9.72 -5.58 27.56
C ALA A 46 8.45 -4.72 27.78
N GLY A 47 7.25 -5.33 27.77
CA GLY A 47 6.01 -4.65 28.13
C GLY A 47 5.12 -4.23 26.96
N LEU A 48 5.42 -4.59 25.72
CA LEU A 48 4.47 -4.46 24.62
C LEU A 48 3.50 -5.63 24.62
N TRP A 49 2.20 -5.35 24.63
CA TRP A 49 1.15 -6.37 24.62
C TRP A 49 0.20 -6.17 23.45
N GLY A 50 0.15 -7.16 22.55
CA GLY A 50 -0.73 -7.13 21.38
C GLY A 50 -0.50 -5.90 20.51
N TYR A 51 0.75 -5.44 20.41
CA TYR A 51 1.11 -4.21 19.72
C TYR A 51 1.08 -4.40 18.20
N ASN A 52 0.25 -3.61 17.56
CA ASN A 52 0.19 -3.54 16.10
C ASN A 52 1.35 -2.67 15.58
N ILE A 53 2.32 -3.29 14.92
CA ILE A 53 3.47 -2.58 14.32
C ILE A 53 3.01 -1.72 13.14
N GLY A 54 1.90 -2.08 12.51
CA GLY A 54 1.39 -1.43 11.30
C GLY A 54 2.03 -1.95 10.01
N ASP A 55 2.98 -2.88 10.10
CA ASP A 55 3.55 -3.53 8.93
C ASP A 55 2.77 -4.78 8.56
N THR A 56 2.67 -5.04 7.26
CA THR A 56 2.16 -6.30 6.74
C THR A 56 3.30 -7.18 6.29
N VAL A 57 3.14 -8.48 6.51
CA VAL A 57 4.12 -9.51 6.18
C VAL A 57 3.47 -10.63 5.38
N LYS A 58 4.25 -11.25 4.53
CA LYS A 58 3.87 -12.42 3.75
C LYS A 58 4.84 -13.55 4.05
N PHE A 59 4.31 -14.74 4.33
CA PHE A 59 5.16 -15.91 4.52
C PHE A 59 5.60 -16.47 3.16
N THR A 60 6.91 -16.67 2.99
CA THR A 60 7.49 -17.34 1.83
C THR A 60 7.78 -18.81 2.11
N SER A 61 7.82 -19.19 3.40
CA SER A 61 7.98 -20.57 3.89
C SER A 61 7.47 -20.67 5.33
N THR A 62 6.94 -21.84 5.70
CA THR A 62 6.54 -22.16 7.08
C THR A 62 7.48 -23.17 7.75
N ARG A 63 8.47 -23.70 7.02
CA ARG A 63 9.51 -24.62 7.55
C ARG A 63 10.86 -24.39 6.87
N PRO A 64 11.76 -23.60 7.43
CA PRO A 64 11.57 -22.69 8.58
C PRO A 64 10.65 -21.51 8.21
N TYR A 65 10.11 -20.81 9.21
CA TYR A 65 9.30 -19.62 8.98
C TYR A 65 10.14 -18.51 8.38
N ARG A 66 9.79 -18.11 7.17
CA ARG A 66 10.42 -17.01 6.43
C ARG A 66 9.37 -16.02 6.00
N ILE A 67 9.63 -14.75 6.26
CA ILE A 67 8.74 -13.65 5.91
C ILE A 67 9.43 -12.62 5.03
N ILE A 68 8.64 -11.93 4.26
CA ILE A 68 8.98 -10.64 3.65
C ILE A 68 8.02 -9.59 4.19
N VAL A 69 8.48 -8.36 4.34
CA VAL A 69 7.61 -7.21 4.59
C VAL A 69 6.96 -6.87 3.27
N SER A 70 5.63 -6.92 3.21
CA SER A 70 4.85 -6.67 1.99
C SER A 70 4.27 -5.25 1.94
N GLY A 71 4.32 -4.50 3.05
CA GLY A 71 3.85 -3.12 3.11
C GLY A 71 3.50 -2.67 4.51
N ARG A 72 2.71 -1.60 4.59
CA ARG A 72 2.13 -1.07 5.84
C ARG A 72 0.64 -0.96 5.73
N ILE A 73 -0.07 -1.27 6.82
CA ILE A 73 -1.54 -1.20 6.85
C ILE A 73 -2.05 0.24 6.58
N LYS A 74 -1.28 1.26 6.95
CA LYS A 74 -1.60 2.66 6.65
C LYS A 74 -1.46 3.03 5.17
N HIS A 75 -0.81 2.20 4.37
CA HIS A 75 -0.62 2.38 2.94
C HIS A 75 -1.58 1.52 2.10
N PHE A 76 -2.63 0.99 2.72
CA PHE A 76 -3.72 0.37 1.99
C PHE A 76 -4.65 1.45 1.46
N LEU A 77 -4.90 1.42 0.17
CA LEU A 77 -5.99 2.13 -0.45
C LEU A 77 -7.21 1.22 -0.40
N SER A 78 -8.23 1.62 0.30
CA SER A 78 -9.50 0.89 0.39
C SER A 78 -10.67 1.86 0.55
N ALA A 79 -10.57 3.00 -0.13
CA ALA A 79 -11.61 4.02 -0.09
C ALA A 79 -12.92 3.55 -0.72
N PHE A 80 -12.84 2.55 -1.61
CA PHE A 80 -13.96 2.00 -2.37
C PHE A 80 -14.15 0.49 -2.13
N GLY A 81 -13.35 -0.11 -1.22
CA GLY A 81 -13.33 -1.55 -0.97
C GLY A 81 -12.35 -2.36 -1.82
N GLU A 82 -11.44 -1.68 -2.55
CA GLU A 82 -10.48 -2.29 -3.48
C GLU A 82 -9.31 -2.99 -2.82
N HIS A 83 -9.03 -2.71 -1.56
CA HIS A 83 -7.95 -3.34 -0.77
C HIS A 83 -6.57 -3.36 -1.46
N VAL A 84 -6.23 -2.27 -2.17
CA VAL A 84 -4.95 -2.15 -2.89
C VAL A 84 -3.80 -2.04 -1.88
N ILE A 85 -2.79 -2.90 -2.04
CA ILE A 85 -1.59 -2.93 -1.20
C ILE A 85 -0.40 -2.24 -1.88
N ALA A 86 0.58 -1.81 -1.07
CA ALA A 86 1.77 -1.12 -1.58
C ALA A 86 2.55 -1.94 -2.62
N GLU A 87 2.64 -3.27 -2.44
CA GLU A 87 3.31 -4.17 -3.38
C GLU A 87 2.71 -4.11 -4.79
N GLU A 88 1.38 -4.07 -4.91
CA GLU A 88 0.67 -3.98 -6.20
C GLU A 88 0.93 -2.64 -6.87
N VAL A 89 0.89 -1.57 -6.08
CA VAL A 89 1.17 -0.19 -6.52
C VAL A 89 2.60 -0.05 -7.03
N GLU A 90 3.58 -0.51 -6.24
CA GLU A 90 5.00 -0.46 -6.59
C GLU A 90 5.34 -1.30 -7.82
N ASN A 91 4.77 -2.51 -7.92
CA ASN A 91 4.98 -3.39 -9.07
C ASN A 91 4.39 -2.78 -10.35
N SER A 92 3.18 -2.25 -10.28
CA SER A 92 2.53 -1.58 -11.43
C SER A 92 3.34 -0.40 -11.92
N MET A 93 3.83 0.44 -11.00
CA MET A 93 4.70 1.58 -11.33
C MET A 93 6.02 1.11 -11.95
N LYS A 94 6.64 0.08 -11.40
CA LYS A 94 7.91 -0.47 -11.92
C LYS A 94 7.77 -1.00 -13.35
N ILE A 95 6.67 -1.67 -13.67
CA ILE A 95 6.41 -2.17 -15.02
C ILE A 95 6.17 -0.99 -15.97
N ALA A 96 5.27 -0.06 -15.61
CA ALA A 96 4.97 1.10 -16.44
C ALA A 96 6.20 1.97 -16.73
N THR A 97 7.05 2.22 -15.74
CA THR A 97 8.30 2.98 -15.91
C THR A 97 9.28 2.28 -16.84
N LYS A 98 9.40 0.96 -16.72
CA LYS A 98 10.28 0.15 -17.58
C LYS A 98 9.79 0.15 -19.03
N ASP A 99 8.50 -0.06 -19.27
CA ASP A 99 7.91 -0.18 -20.60
C ASP A 99 7.97 1.14 -21.39
N HIS A 100 7.83 2.27 -20.68
CA HIS A 100 7.90 3.59 -21.29
C HIS A 100 9.31 4.21 -21.27
N GLY A 101 10.31 3.53 -20.66
CA GLY A 101 11.68 4.00 -20.56
C GLY A 101 11.80 5.31 -19.79
N VAL A 102 10.96 5.53 -18.78
CA VAL A 102 10.95 6.72 -17.92
C VAL A 102 11.57 6.45 -16.57
N THR A 103 12.12 7.49 -15.95
CA THR A 103 12.61 7.48 -14.57
C THR A 103 11.72 8.38 -13.71
N ILE A 104 11.40 7.90 -12.54
CA ILE A 104 10.64 8.66 -11.55
C ILE A 104 11.52 8.90 -10.32
N ARG A 105 11.30 10.02 -9.64
CA ARG A 105 11.94 10.34 -8.38
C ARG A 105 11.13 9.85 -7.20
N GLU A 106 9.85 10.14 -7.23
CA GLU A 106 8.91 9.80 -6.17
C GLU A 106 7.49 9.76 -6.71
N PHE A 107 6.62 9.00 -6.07
CA PHE A 107 5.21 8.98 -6.38
C PHE A 107 4.37 8.65 -5.13
N THR A 108 3.11 9.01 -5.17
CA THR A 108 2.10 8.61 -4.19
C THR A 108 0.76 8.39 -4.87
N VAL A 109 -0.09 7.61 -4.22
CA VAL A 109 -1.45 7.36 -4.70
C VAL A 109 -2.45 7.80 -3.65
N ALA A 110 -3.47 8.52 -4.08
CA ALA A 110 -4.55 8.98 -3.22
C ALA A 110 -5.91 8.71 -3.87
N PRO A 111 -6.93 8.32 -3.07
CA PRO A 111 -8.28 8.19 -3.60
C PRO A 111 -8.94 9.58 -3.72
N ASN A 112 -9.43 9.92 -4.90
CA ASN A 112 -10.33 11.05 -5.08
C ASN A 112 -11.78 10.56 -4.89
N ILE A 113 -12.26 10.67 -3.65
CA ILE A 113 -13.58 10.13 -3.25
C ILE A 113 -14.72 11.03 -3.73
N ASN A 114 -14.50 12.35 -3.76
CA ASN A 114 -15.51 13.34 -4.11
C ASN A 114 -15.02 14.24 -5.25
N PRO A 115 -14.86 13.70 -6.48
CA PRO A 115 -14.48 14.53 -7.62
C PRO A 115 -15.56 15.56 -7.90
N LYS A 116 -15.17 16.72 -8.45
CA LYS A 116 -16.13 17.77 -8.84
C LYS A 116 -17.07 17.28 -9.94
N GLU A 117 -16.59 16.40 -10.80
CA GLU A 117 -17.35 15.81 -11.91
C GLU A 117 -16.95 14.34 -12.11
N GLY A 118 -17.92 13.51 -12.50
CA GLY A 118 -17.70 12.09 -12.84
C GLY A 118 -17.61 11.16 -11.64
N LEU A 119 -17.08 9.97 -11.88
CA LEU A 119 -16.89 8.93 -10.87
C LEU A 119 -15.60 9.15 -10.07
N PRO A 120 -15.54 8.66 -8.82
CA PRO A 120 -14.30 8.65 -8.05
C PRO A 120 -13.21 7.81 -8.74
N CYS A 121 -11.95 8.05 -8.37
CA CYS A 121 -10.81 7.33 -8.95
C CYS A 121 -9.60 7.35 -8.02
N HIS A 122 -8.56 6.60 -8.39
CA HIS A 122 -7.23 6.76 -7.83
C HIS A 122 -6.45 7.82 -8.60
N GLU A 123 -5.90 8.80 -7.91
CA GLU A 123 -4.99 9.79 -8.44
C GLU A 123 -3.56 9.38 -8.09
N TRP A 124 -2.72 9.26 -9.12
CA TRP A 124 -1.31 8.92 -9.02
C TRP A 124 -0.48 10.16 -9.25
N TYR A 125 0.03 10.73 -8.19
CA TYR A 125 0.92 11.90 -8.21
C TYR A 125 2.33 11.41 -8.44
N VAL A 126 2.95 11.77 -9.58
CA VAL A 126 4.26 11.27 -9.99
C VAL A 126 5.22 12.41 -10.28
N GLU A 127 6.36 12.44 -9.59
CA GLU A 127 7.49 13.30 -9.90
C GLU A 127 8.43 12.58 -10.86
N PHE A 128 8.32 12.92 -12.15
CA PHE A 128 9.15 12.34 -13.18
C PHE A 128 10.54 13.01 -13.21
N GLU A 129 11.61 12.22 -13.31
CA GLU A 129 12.93 12.71 -13.71
C GLU A 129 13.00 12.82 -15.24
N THR A 130 12.47 11.80 -15.94
CA THR A 130 12.31 11.80 -17.40
C THR A 130 10.83 11.66 -17.69
N GLN A 131 10.24 12.65 -18.36
CA GLN A 131 8.82 12.66 -18.72
C GLN A 131 8.50 11.56 -19.75
N PRO A 132 7.35 10.88 -19.62
CA PRO A 132 6.89 9.99 -20.66
C PRO A 132 6.55 10.77 -21.94
N LYS A 133 6.77 10.16 -23.11
CA LYS A 133 6.42 10.74 -24.40
C LYS A 133 4.90 10.98 -24.53
N ASP A 134 4.12 10.07 -23.94
CA ASP A 134 2.67 10.13 -23.86
C ASP A 134 2.22 9.70 -22.47
N ILE A 135 1.73 10.65 -21.69
CA ILE A 135 1.26 10.40 -20.32
C ILE A 135 -0.03 9.57 -20.31
N ASN A 136 -0.85 9.65 -21.34
CA ASN A 136 -2.06 8.84 -21.44
C ASN A 136 -1.73 7.38 -21.73
N ALA A 137 -0.74 7.12 -22.57
CA ALA A 137 -0.24 5.76 -22.81
C ALA A 137 0.40 5.18 -21.56
N PHE A 138 1.17 5.97 -20.80
CA PHE A 138 1.74 5.58 -19.51
C PHE A 138 0.63 5.24 -18.49
N SER A 139 -0.39 6.10 -18.38
CA SER A 139 -1.55 5.87 -17.50
C SER A 139 -2.30 4.57 -17.84
N LYS A 140 -2.49 4.28 -19.14
CA LYS A 140 -3.12 3.03 -19.60
C LYS A 140 -2.31 1.79 -19.24
N THR A 141 -0.98 1.84 -19.36
CA THR A 141 -0.13 0.72 -18.94
C THR A 141 -0.27 0.50 -17.43
N LEU A 142 -0.20 1.57 -16.66
CA LEU A 142 -0.36 1.52 -15.19
C LEU A 142 -1.72 0.96 -14.77
N GLU A 143 -2.81 1.41 -15.42
CA GLU A 143 -4.16 0.87 -15.22
C GLU A 143 -4.22 -0.63 -15.53
N THR A 144 -3.66 -1.06 -16.65
CA THR A 144 -3.65 -2.47 -17.05
C THR A 144 -2.95 -3.33 -16.01
N GLU A 145 -1.83 -2.87 -15.48
CA GLU A 145 -1.09 -3.59 -14.46
C GLU A 145 -1.85 -3.65 -13.12
N MET A 146 -2.53 -2.59 -12.73
CA MET A 146 -3.40 -2.59 -11.55
C MET A 146 -4.56 -3.58 -11.70
N LEU A 147 -5.22 -3.61 -12.85
CA LEU A 147 -6.30 -4.56 -13.16
C LEU A 147 -5.83 -6.03 -13.15
N ASN A 148 -4.56 -6.27 -13.53
CA ASN A 148 -3.97 -7.61 -13.54
C ASN A 148 -3.62 -8.10 -12.12
N GLN A 149 -3.25 -7.20 -11.21
CA GLN A 149 -2.75 -7.54 -9.88
C GLN A 149 -3.85 -7.55 -8.82
N ASN A 150 -4.89 -6.72 -8.96
CA ASN A 150 -5.92 -6.58 -7.94
C ASN A 150 -7.32 -6.85 -8.51
N ILE A 151 -7.91 -7.97 -8.07
CA ILE A 151 -9.23 -8.40 -8.55
C ILE A 151 -10.36 -7.46 -8.09
N TYR A 152 -10.28 -6.93 -6.85
CA TYR A 152 -11.28 -6.02 -6.32
C TYR A 152 -11.28 -4.69 -7.05
N TYR A 153 -10.08 -4.14 -7.35
CA TYR A 153 -9.93 -2.95 -8.17
C TYR A 153 -10.56 -3.16 -9.56
N LYS A 154 -10.27 -4.32 -10.17
CA LYS A 154 -10.86 -4.71 -11.46
C LYS A 154 -12.38 -4.75 -11.43
N ASP A 155 -12.97 -5.31 -10.39
CA ASP A 155 -14.42 -5.41 -10.23
C ASP A 155 -15.06 -4.01 -10.07
N LEU A 156 -14.41 -3.09 -9.36
CA LEU A 156 -14.88 -1.72 -9.22
C LEU A 156 -14.88 -0.94 -10.56
N ILE A 157 -13.83 -1.13 -11.37
CA ILE A 157 -13.75 -0.53 -12.72
C ILE A 157 -14.83 -1.12 -13.64
N HIS A 158 -14.96 -2.46 -13.68
CA HIS A 158 -15.97 -3.13 -14.51
C HIS A 158 -17.41 -2.82 -14.07
N GLY A 159 -17.63 -2.63 -12.77
CA GLY A 159 -18.88 -2.23 -12.19
C GLY A 159 -19.21 -0.74 -12.36
N ALA A 160 -18.32 0.05 -12.98
CA ALA A 160 -18.43 1.50 -13.10
C ALA A 160 -18.69 2.21 -11.75
N ILE A 161 -18.10 1.68 -10.67
CA ILE A 161 -18.11 2.29 -9.34
C ILE A 161 -17.04 3.36 -9.24
N ILE A 162 -15.88 3.09 -9.84
CA ILE A 162 -14.79 4.05 -10.02
C ILE A 162 -14.42 4.16 -11.51
N LYS A 163 -13.85 5.30 -11.91
CA LYS A 163 -13.27 5.46 -13.25
C LYS A 163 -11.78 5.03 -13.22
N PRO A 164 -11.17 4.76 -14.40
CA PRO A 164 -9.74 4.49 -14.53
C PRO A 164 -8.89 5.52 -13.80
N LEU A 165 -7.73 5.07 -13.32
CA LEU A 165 -6.78 5.92 -12.60
C LEU A 165 -6.31 7.13 -13.43
N GLU A 166 -5.97 8.20 -12.73
CA GLU A 166 -5.43 9.41 -13.33
C GLU A 166 -3.98 9.63 -12.88
N VAL A 167 -3.07 9.88 -13.83
CA VAL A 167 -1.68 10.23 -13.52
C VAL A 167 -1.52 11.75 -13.57
N ILE A 168 -1.10 12.32 -12.46
CA ILE A 168 -0.86 13.75 -12.27
C ILE A 168 0.64 13.97 -12.12
N SER A 169 1.24 14.67 -13.11
CA SER A 169 2.66 15.00 -13.06
C SER A 169 2.91 16.10 -12.01
N VAL A 170 3.77 15.79 -11.05
CA VAL A 170 4.20 16.72 -10.01
C VAL A 170 5.45 17.45 -10.50
N LYS A 171 5.56 18.75 -10.20
CA LYS A 171 6.76 19.54 -10.49
C LYS A 171 7.97 18.99 -9.78
N LYS A 172 9.16 19.19 -10.35
CA LYS A 172 10.43 18.78 -9.72
C LYS A 172 10.58 19.43 -8.32
N GLY A 173 10.84 18.59 -7.32
CA GLY A 173 10.93 19.00 -5.91
C GLY A 173 9.60 19.14 -5.19
N GLY A 174 8.47 18.84 -5.83
CA GLY A 174 7.14 19.02 -5.23
C GLY A 174 6.91 18.15 -4.00
N PHE A 175 7.42 16.94 -3.95
CA PHE A 175 7.35 16.10 -2.74
C PHE A 175 8.23 16.63 -1.60
N ASN A 176 9.39 17.21 -1.91
CA ASN A 176 10.23 17.86 -0.89
C ASN A 176 9.51 19.08 -0.29
N ASP A 177 8.87 19.91 -1.13
CA ASP A 177 8.08 21.05 -0.67
C ASP A 177 6.97 20.61 0.29
N LEU A 178 6.27 19.50 -0.05
CA LEU A 178 5.22 18.93 0.78
C LEU A 178 5.76 18.42 2.13
N SER A 179 6.91 17.73 2.12
CA SER A 179 7.56 17.24 3.34
C SER A 179 7.97 18.38 4.27
N LEU A 180 8.46 19.48 3.73
CA LEU A 180 8.85 20.66 4.52
C LEU A 180 7.65 21.33 5.19
N ILE A 181 6.48 21.34 4.56
CA ILE A 181 5.24 21.87 5.15
C ILE A 181 4.85 21.03 6.38
N HIS A 182 4.95 19.72 6.32
CA HIS A 182 4.64 18.84 7.46
C HIS A 182 5.66 18.93 8.62
N ILE A 183 6.92 19.24 8.32
CA ILE A 183 7.96 19.43 9.36
C ILE A 183 7.82 20.80 10.05
N SER A 184 7.31 21.80 9.34
CA SER A 184 7.17 23.17 9.85
C SER A 184 5.89 23.42 10.66
N GLU A 185 4.90 22.51 10.64
CA GLU A 185 3.73 22.61 11.52
C GLU A 185 4.12 22.18 12.96
N PRO A 186 4.14 23.11 13.93
CA PRO A 186 4.34 22.74 15.32
C PRO A 186 3.15 21.87 15.75
N THR A 187 3.43 20.64 16.16
CA THR A 187 2.48 19.76 16.83
C THR A 187 1.82 20.56 17.97
N ARG A 188 0.63 21.09 17.76
CA ARG A 188 -0.19 21.62 18.84
C ARG A 188 -0.47 20.46 19.79
N ARG A 189 0.35 20.36 20.85
CA ARG A 189 -0.02 19.62 22.04
C ARG A 189 -1.33 20.22 22.53
N ARG A 190 -2.44 19.52 22.32
CA ARG A 190 -3.65 19.79 23.09
C ARG A 190 -3.28 19.45 24.52
N GLY A 191 -3.04 20.48 25.33
CA GLY A 191 -3.00 20.36 26.76
C GLY A 191 -4.33 19.81 27.25
N ILE A 192 -4.23 19.01 28.25
CA ILE A 192 -5.23 18.40 29.11
C ILE A 192 -6.35 19.37 29.47
#